data_decbb22ff1e503546a58097779d413d7
#
_entry.id   decbb22ff1e503546a58097779d413d7
#
_cell.length_a   1.000
_cell.length_b   1.000
_cell.length_c   1.000
_cell.angle_alpha   90.00
_cell.angle_beta   90.00
_cell.angle_gamma   90.00
#
_symmetry.space_group_name_H-M   'P 1'
#
loop_
_entity.id
_entity.type
_entity.pdbx_description
1 polymer ?
#
loop_
_entity_poly.entity_id
_entity_poly.type
_entity_poly.pdbx_seq_one_letter_code
_entity_poly.pdbx_strand_id
1 'polypeptide(L)'
;MEFILSIFQGISDLGSTLMLPVMFTVIGVVIGCGFTKALKAGITVSIGLIGINLVMNLVYTNMEPIADILVNDFGLNLKYLDVGWAAVSAVAFSTAVGGFIIPFILLLNILLITIKATRTINIDIWNYWHYALTGSFIHMATGNLVFAFLGSALHFVAAVVMADRTAKRVQEVMGIPGISIPQGYAAATVPHSCLVEKVFNFFSKNKNVQKADKEKVSRFKDNEVIKTITDPIFIGLFVGTVIAFIVGYDWKGALNVGISMSALMYLLPRMAKVLME
;
A
#
# COMPACT_ATOMS: atom_id res chain seq x y z
N MET A 1 -32.83 -4.34 7.85
CA MET A 1 -31.68 -3.47 7.49
C MET A 1 -30.61 -3.53 8.58
N GLU A 2 -30.97 -3.40 9.85
CA GLU A 2 -30.04 -3.49 10.99
C GLU A 2 -29.25 -4.80 11.08
N PHE A 3 -29.88 -5.95 10.81
CA PHE A 3 -29.22 -7.25 10.81
C PHE A 3 -28.11 -7.35 9.75
N ILE A 4 -28.32 -6.83 8.54
CA ILE A 4 -27.32 -6.80 7.49
C ILE A 4 -26.18 -5.87 7.88
N LEU A 5 -26.52 -4.72 8.44
CA LEU A 5 -25.54 -3.72 8.92
C LEU A 5 -24.65 -4.30 10.04
N SER A 6 -25.26 -5.04 10.99
CA SER A 6 -24.52 -5.69 12.08
C SER A 6 -23.57 -6.78 11.60
N ILE A 7 -23.92 -7.51 10.53
CA ILE A 7 -23.01 -8.49 9.92
C ILE A 7 -21.79 -7.78 9.32
N PHE A 8 -21.99 -6.70 8.53
CA PHE A 8 -20.90 -5.96 7.93
C PHE A 8 -20.03 -5.23 8.95
N GLN A 9 -20.63 -4.68 10.00
CA GLN A 9 -19.90 -4.12 11.13
C GLN A 9 -19.09 -5.21 11.85
N GLY A 10 -19.70 -6.35 12.17
CA GLY A 10 -18.98 -7.48 12.77
C GLY A 10 -17.80 -7.99 11.94
N ILE A 11 -17.92 -8.00 10.60
CA ILE A 11 -16.80 -8.31 9.69
C ILE A 11 -15.73 -7.23 9.76
N SER A 12 -16.11 -5.96 9.77
CA SER A 12 -15.18 -4.83 9.86
C SER A 12 -14.45 -4.81 11.21
N ASP A 13 -15.13 -5.15 12.29
CA ASP A 13 -14.57 -5.20 13.66
C ASP A 13 -13.53 -6.32 13.84
N LEU A 14 -13.54 -7.34 12.98
CA LEU A 14 -12.50 -8.39 12.98
C LEU A 14 -11.09 -7.84 12.67
N GLY A 15 -11.00 -6.67 12.04
CA GLY A 15 -9.73 -6.10 11.58
C GLY A 15 -9.09 -6.91 10.44
N SER A 16 -8.05 -6.35 9.83
CA SER A 16 -7.39 -6.97 8.65
C SER A 16 -6.84 -8.36 8.92
N THR A 17 -6.31 -8.57 10.10
CA THR A 17 -5.64 -9.83 10.49
C THR A 17 -6.57 -11.03 10.52
N LEU A 18 -7.85 -10.83 10.85
CA LEU A 18 -8.86 -11.89 10.89
C LEU A 18 -9.77 -11.89 9.67
N MET A 19 -10.12 -10.71 9.16
CA MET A 19 -11.02 -10.56 8.02
C MET A 19 -10.42 -11.15 6.74
N LEU A 20 -9.14 -10.88 6.44
CA LEU A 20 -8.50 -11.37 5.23
C LEU A 20 -8.40 -12.89 5.15
N PRO A 21 -7.97 -13.65 6.21
CA PRO A 21 -7.98 -15.11 6.15
C PRO A 21 -9.37 -15.69 5.89
N VAL A 22 -10.38 -15.18 6.56
CA VAL A 22 -11.76 -15.63 6.34
C VAL A 22 -12.18 -15.40 4.90
N MET A 23 -11.92 -14.20 4.40
CA MET A 23 -12.27 -13.80 3.03
C MET A 23 -11.54 -14.64 1.98
N PHE A 24 -10.20 -14.80 2.11
CA PHE A 24 -9.44 -15.64 1.18
C PHE A 24 -9.82 -17.10 1.25
N THR A 25 -10.19 -17.59 2.45
CA THR A 25 -10.73 -18.94 2.60
C THR A 25 -12.05 -19.10 1.85
N VAL A 26 -12.99 -18.18 2.02
CA VAL A 26 -14.29 -18.20 1.31
C VAL A 26 -14.09 -18.14 -0.18
N ILE A 27 -13.29 -17.19 -0.66
CA ILE A 27 -12.99 -17.04 -2.10
C ILE A 27 -12.34 -18.33 -2.63
N GLY A 28 -11.33 -18.86 -1.94
CA GLY A 28 -10.65 -20.08 -2.36
C GLY A 28 -11.58 -21.29 -2.44
N VAL A 29 -12.52 -21.42 -1.51
CA VAL A 29 -13.54 -22.48 -1.55
C VAL A 29 -14.50 -22.29 -2.74
N VAL A 30 -14.96 -21.05 -2.97
CA VAL A 30 -15.88 -20.72 -4.08
C VAL A 30 -15.26 -21.02 -5.43
N ILE A 31 -13.97 -20.73 -5.62
CA ILE A 31 -13.25 -21.04 -6.87
C ILE A 31 -12.77 -22.51 -6.96
N GLY A 32 -13.11 -23.35 -5.97
CA GLY A 32 -12.87 -24.80 -6.03
C GLY A 32 -11.51 -25.27 -5.54
N CYS A 33 -10.72 -24.45 -4.82
CA CYS A 33 -9.41 -24.84 -4.28
C CYS A 33 -9.47 -25.90 -3.16
N GLY A 34 -10.66 -26.19 -2.61
CA GLY A 34 -10.86 -27.04 -1.44
C GLY A 34 -10.55 -26.32 -0.12
N PHE A 35 -11.33 -26.63 0.92
CA PHE A 35 -11.31 -25.90 2.20
C PHE A 35 -9.93 -25.81 2.86
N THR A 36 -9.22 -26.93 2.97
CA THR A 36 -7.91 -26.96 3.66
C THR A 36 -6.86 -26.10 2.97
N LYS A 37 -6.81 -26.10 1.63
CA LYS A 37 -5.87 -25.26 0.86
C LYS A 37 -6.24 -23.79 0.99
N ALA A 38 -7.52 -23.47 0.86
CA ALA A 38 -8.02 -22.11 0.98
C ALA A 38 -7.77 -21.54 2.38
N LEU A 39 -8.03 -22.33 3.43
CA LEU A 39 -7.75 -21.94 4.81
C LEU A 39 -6.25 -21.70 5.06
N LYS A 40 -5.39 -22.60 4.57
CA LYS A 40 -3.93 -22.43 4.69
C LYS A 40 -3.48 -21.15 4.01
N ALA A 41 -3.93 -20.88 2.79
CA ALA A 41 -3.61 -19.64 2.08
C ALA A 41 -4.07 -18.40 2.85
N GLY A 42 -5.32 -18.41 3.36
CA GLY A 42 -5.83 -17.32 4.18
C GLY A 42 -5.00 -17.06 5.44
N ILE A 43 -4.59 -18.12 6.15
CA ILE A 43 -3.71 -18.00 7.33
C ILE A 43 -2.33 -17.47 6.94
N THR A 44 -1.75 -17.92 5.81
CA THR A 44 -0.45 -17.44 5.32
C THR A 44 -0.49 -15.93 5.04
N VAL A 45 -1.57 -15.43 4.45
CA VAL A 45 -1.78 -13.97 4.26
C VAL A 45 -1.77 -13.23 5.60
N SER A 46 -2.46 -13.75 6.64
CA SER A 46 -2.41 -13.14 7.97
C SER A 46 -1.01 -13.11 8.57
N ILE A 47 -0.26 -14.20 8.45
CA ILE A 47 1.12 -14.26 8.95
C ILE A 47 1.96 -13.18 8.27
N GLY A 48 1.84 -13.03 6.95
CA GLY A 48 2.54 -11.96 6.21
C GLY A 48 2.16 -10.56 6.70
N LEU A 49 0.88 -10.29 6.94
CA LEU A 49 0.41 -9.01 7.47
C LEU A 49 0.89 -8.73 8.88
N ILE A 50 0.85 -9.73 9.77
CA ILE A 50 1.39 -9.61 11.13
C ILE A 50 2.89 -9.28 11.05
N GLY A 51 3.62 -9.97 10.17
CA GLY A 51 5.03 -9.71 9.95
C GLY A 51 5.30 -8.28 9.45
N ILE A 52 4.52 -7.78 8.49
CA ILE A 52 4.59 -6.40 8.01
C ILE A 52 4.33 -5.43 9.17
N ASN A 53 3.27 -5.63 9.95
CA ASN A 53 2.93 -4.77 11.08
C ASN A 53 4.03 -4.74 12.15
N LEU A 54 4.65 -5.87 12.47
CA LEU A 54 5.78 -5.92 13.41
C LEU A 54 6.97 -5.10 12.91
N VAL A 55 7.30 -5.21 11.62
CA VAL A 55 8.38 -4.43 11.01
C VAL A 55 8.04 -2.94 10.97
N MET A 56 6.79 -2.58 10.63
CA MET A 56 6.34 -1.19 10.65
C MET A 56 6.36 -0.59 12.05
N ASN A 57 5.94 -1.33 13.08
CA ASN A 57 6.02 -0.87 14.48
C ASN A 57 7.45 -0.58 14.90
N LEU A 58 8.43 -1.36 14.46
CA LEU A 58 9.84 -1.08 14.70
C LEU A 58 10.25 0.28 14.13
N VAL A 59 9.73 0.62 12.93
CA VAL A 59 9.98 1.93 12.31
C VAL A 59 9.33 3.05 13.09
N TYR A 60 8.04 2.94 13.40
CA TYR A 60 7.32 3.96 14.15
C TYR A 60 8.01 4.26 15.49
N THR A 61 8.36 3.24 16.26
CA THR A 61 9.04 3.41 17.54
C THR A 61 10.36 4.18 17.44
N ASN A 62 11.08 4.04 16.32
CA ASN A 62 12.38 4.69 16.14
C ASN A 62 12.29 6.03 15.39
N MET A 63 11.31 6.21 14.51
CA MET A 63 11.17 7.40 13.65
C MET A 63 10.26 8.47 14.23
N GLU A 64 9.23 8.09 15.00
CA GLU A 64 8.31 9.05 15.61
C GLU A 64 9.04 10.06 16.52
N PRO A 65 9.94 9.65 17.44
CA PRO A 65 10.70 10.61 18.25
C PRO A 65 11.59 11.53 17.41
N ILE A 66 12.13 11.03 16.29
CA ILE A 66 12.95 11.83 15.37
C ILE A 66 12.08 12.86 14.64
N ALA A 67 10.89 12.44 14.17
CA ALA A 67 9.95 13.34 13.53
C ALA A 67 9.50 14.45 14.50
N ASP A 68 9.23 14.13 15.76
CA ASP A 68 8.87 15.09 16.79
C ASP A 68 9.97 16.14 17.04
N ILE A 69 11.24 15.73 17.12
CA ILE A 69 12.36 16.64 17.25
C ILE A 69 12.49 17.54 16.02
N LEU A 70 12.37 16.97 14.80
CA LEU A 70 12.42 17.75 13.57
C LEU A 70 11.31 18.79 13.50
N VAL A 71 10.11 18.47 13.93
CA VAL A 71 8.97 19.40 13.91
C VAL A 71 9.13 20.48 14.98
N ASN A 72 9.49 20.11 16.21
CA ASN A 72 9.51 21.01 17.36
C ASN A 72 10.78 21.88 17.39
N ASP A 73 11.96 21.28 17.19
CA ASP A 73 13.24 21.95 17.40
C ASP A 73 13.73 22.69 16.15
N PHE A 74 13.39 22.19 14.93
CA PHE A 74 13.73 22.86 13.68
C PHE A 74 12.65 23.86 13.22
N GLY A 75 11.61 24.09 14.02
CA GLY A 75 10.63 25.14 13.79
C GLY A 75 9.77 24.95 12.54
N LEU A 76 9.55 23.70 12.11
CA LEU A 76 8.78 23.40 10.91
C LEU A 76 7.27 23.70 11.04
N ASN A 77 6.79 24.10 12.23
CA ASN A 77 5.40 24.49 12.53
C ASN A 77 4.33 23.56 11.89
N LEU A 78 4.69 22.31 11.70
CA LEU A 78 3.78 21.28 11.14
C LEU A 78 3.09 20.59 12.31
N LYS A 79 1.76 20.61 12.31
CA LYS A 79 1.00 19.70 13.18
C LYS A 79 1.06 18.32 12.56
N TYR A 80 1.91 17.47 13.08
CA TYR A 80 2.01 16.08 12.73
C TYR A 80 1.11 15.26 13.65
N LEU A 81 0.23 14.46 13.07
CA LEU A 81 -0.57 13.47 13.77
C LEU A 81 -0.53 12.17 12.98
N ASP A 82 0.32 11.24 13.40
CA ASP A 82 0.32 9.90 12.86
C ASP A 82 -0.67 9.02 13.63
N VAL A 83 -1.78 8.72 12.99
CA VAL A 83 -2.77 7.78 13.54
C VAL A 83 -2.58 6.35 12.99
N GLY A 84 -1.63 6.16 12.09
CA GLY A 84 -1.38 4.91 11.38
C GLY A 84 -2.54 4.49 10.45
N TRP A 85 -2.22 3.73 9.42
CA TRP A 85 -3.20 3.26 8.43
C TRP A 85 -4.28 2.35 9.04
N ALA A 86 -3.94 1.57 10.07
CA ALA A 86 -4.87 0.68 10.74
C ALA A 86 -5.97 1.43 11.48
N ALA A 87 -5.63 2.51 12.20
CA ALA A 87 -6.60 3.35 12.87
C ALA A 87 -7.48 4.10 11.87
N VAL A 88 -6.89 4.66 10.80
CA VAL A 88 -7.65 5.35 9.74
C VAL A 88 -8.62 4.40 9.04
N SER A 89 -8.21 3.16 8.75
CA SER A 89 -9.09 2.17 8.13
C SER A 89 -10.23 1.75 9.06
N ALA A 90 -9.96 1.55 10.36
CA ALA A 90 -10.99 1.24 11.35
C ALA A 90 -12.02 2.38 11.46
N VAL A 91 -11.56 3.63 11.51
CA VAL A 91 -12.45 4.81 11.51
C VAL A 91 -13.28 4.86 10.22
N ALA A 92 -12.67 4.66 9.05
CA ALA A 92 -13.38 4.68 7.78
C ALA A 92 -14.49 3.63 7.73
N PHE A 93 -14.23 2.40 8.18
CA PHE A 93 -15.24 1.34 8.24
C PHE A 93 -16.32 1.56 9.29
N SER A 94 -16.05 2.28 10.38
CA SER A 94 -17.03 2.57 11.43
C SER A 94 -18.06 3.63 11.03
N THR A 95 -17.88 4.32 9.90
CA THR A 95 -18.82 5.33 9.41
C THR A 95 -20.04 4.70 8.74
N ALA A 96 -21.12 5.47 8.56
CA ALA A 96 -22.29 5.05 7.80
C ALA A 96 -21.93 4.68 6.35
N VAL A 97 -20.94 5.34 5.74
CA VAL A 97 -20.44 5.00 4.40
C VAL A 97 -19.66 3.68 4.47
N GLY A 98 -18.78 3.55 5.46
CA GLY A 98 -17.94 2.35 5.65
C GLY A 98 -18.75 1.09 5.87
N GLY A 99 -19.86 1.16 6.61
CA GLY A 99 -20.76 0.02 6.84
C GLY A 99 -21.36 -0.59 5.56
N PHE A 100 -21.49 0.19 4.49
CA PHE A 100 -22.03 -0.26 3.21
C PHE A 100 -20.99 -0.32 2.07
N ILE A 101 -19.75 0.09 2.31
CA ILE A 101 -18.77 0.26 1.24
C ILE A 101 -18.45 -1.06 0.52
N ILE A 102 -18.36 -2.15 1.27
CA ILE A 102 -18.01 -3.47 0.70
C ILE A 102 -19.04 -3.91 -0.34
N PRO A 103 -20.33 -4.08 0.02
CA PRO A 103 -21.33 -4.48 -0.97
C PRO A 103 -21.48 -3.44 -2.09
N PHE A 104 -21.38 -2.16 -1.78
CA PHE A 104 -21.50 -1.09 -2.77
C PHE A 104 -20.41 -1.19 -3.85
N ILE A 105 -19.14 -1.29 -3.45
CA ILE A 105 -18.02 -1.35 -4.40
C ILE A 105 -17.99 -2.68 -5.14
N LEU A 106 -18.34 -3.80 -4.50
CA LEU A 106 -18.46 -5.10 -5.19
C LEU A 106 -19.51 -5.05 -6.31
N LEU A 107 -20.71 -4.54 -6.00
CA LEU A 107 -21.78 -4.40 -7.00
C LEU A 107 -21.36 -3.45 -8.12
N LEU A 108 -20.72 -2.32 -7.80
CA LEU A 108 -20.20 -1.39 -8.79
C LEU A 108 -19.13 -2.05 -9.67
N ASN A 109 -18.22 -2.84 -9.11
CA ASN A 109 -17.21 -3.55 -9.88
C ASN A 109 -17.83 -4.58 -10.82
N ILE A 110 -18.79 -5.36 -10.33
CA ILE A 110 -19.54 -6.33 -11.16
C ILE A 110 -20.25 -5.59 -12.32
N LEU A 111 -20.90 -4.47 -12.04
CA LEU A 111 -21.55 -3.66 -13.07
C LEU A 111 -20.56 -3.18 -14.11
N LEU A 112 -19.43 -2.60 -13.70
CA LEU A 112 -18.39 -2.07 -14.61
C LEU A 112 -17.79 -3.18 -15.50
N ILE A 113 -17.61 -4.39 -14.95
CA ILE A 113 -17.14 -5.55 -15.71
C ILE A 113 -18.21 -6.01 -16.73
N THR A 114 -19.46 -6.09 -16.28
CA THR A 114 -20.59 -6.54 -17.12
C THR A 114 -20.79 -5.63 -18.35
N ILE A 115 -20.68 -4.31 -18.14
CA ILE A 115 -20.75 -3.34 -19.25
C ILE A 115 -19.42 -3.18 -20.00
N LYS A 116 -18.40 -3.98 -19.63
CA LYS A 116 -17.05 -3.97 -20.24
C LYS A 116 -16.31 -2.62 -20.10
N ALA A 117 -16.65 -1.83 -19.10
CA ALA A 117 -15.96 -0.58 -18.79
C ALA A 117 -14.58 -0.81 -18.12
N THR A 118 -14.36 -1.96 -17.50
CA THR A 118 -13.08 -2.40 -16.96
C THR A 118 -12.87 -3.89 -17.16
N ARG A 119 -11.60 -4.33 -17.10
CA ARG A 119 -11.20 -5.75 -17.05
C ARG A 119 -10.70 -6.16 -15.67
N THR A 120 -10.58 -5.22 -14.76
CA THR A 120 -10.02 -5.42 -13.42
C THR A 120 -11.12 -5.82 -12.44
N ILE A 121 -10.93 -6.98 -11.80
CA ILE A 121 -11.68 -7.38 -10.61
C ILE A 121 -10.88 -6.95 -9.40
N ASN A 122 -11.46 -6.09 -8.56
CA ASN A 122 -10.85 -5.72 -7.30
C ASN A 122 -11.31 -6.69 -6.19
N ILE A 123 -10.46 -7.64 -5.85
CA ILE A 123 -10.70 -8.63 -4.78
C ILE A 123 -10.10 -8.22 -3.44
N ASP A 124 -9.36 -7.13 -3.40
CA ASP A 124 -8.74 -6.61 -2.18
C ASP A 124 -9.75 -5.78 -1.37
N ILE A 125 -10.76 -6.48 -0.86
CA ILE A 125 -11.89 -5.90 -0.13
C ILE A 125 -11.43 -5.11 1.10
N TRP A 126 -10.32 -5.52 1.73
CA TRP A 126 -9.76 -4.79 2.85
C TRP A 126 -9.42 -3.34 2.46
N ASN A 127 -8.80 -3.12 1.33
CA ASN A 127 -8.43 -1.79 0.85
C ASN A 127 -9.63 -0.93 0.41
N TYR A 128 -10.87 -1.43 0.50
CA TYR A 128 -12.07 -0.62 0.27
C TYR A 128 -12.23 0.50 1.30
N TRP A 129 -11.50 0.46 2.43
CA TRP A 129 -11.47 1.58 3.35
C TRP A 129 -10.99 2.89 2.70
N HIS A 130 -10.18 2.84 1.65
CA HIS A 130 -9.78 4.02 0.89
C HIS A 130 -11.00 4.75 0.30
N TYR A 131 -11.92 3.99 -0.26
CA TYR A 131 -13.17 4.50 -0.84
C TYR A 131 -14.13 4.94 0.25
N ALA A 132 -14.20 4.18 1.34
CA ALA A 132 -14.96 4.52 2.53
C ALA A 132 -14.52 5.86 3.13
N LEU A 133 -13.20 6.06 3.28
CA LEU A 133 -12.63 7.29 3.82
C LEU A 133 -12.99 8.51 2.95
N THR A 134 -12.84 8.38 1.63
CA THR A 134 -13.23 9.46 0.69
C THR A 134 -14.70 9.80 0.82
N GLY A 135 -15.56 8.81 0.82
CA GLY A 135 -17.00 9.04 1.01
C GLY A 135 -17.33 9.61 2.38
N SER A 136 -16.67 9.18 3.44
CA SER A 136 -16.88 9.69 4.79
C SER A 136 -16.51 11.17 4.91
N PHE A 137 -15.40 11.60 4.31
CA PHE A 137 -15.05 13.03 4.26
C PHE A 137 -16.09 13.85 3.51
N ILE A 138 -16.60 13.34 2.38
CA ILE A 138 -17.66 14.03 1.64
C ILE A 138 -18.96 14.07 2.47
N HIS A 139 -19.28 13.00 3.17
CA HIS A 139 -20.43 12.98 4.07
C HIS A 139 -20.29 14.00 5.21
N MET A 140 -19.12 14.07 5.83
CA MET A 140 -18.85 15.08 6.88
C MET A 140 -18.97 16.51 6.37
N ALA A 141 -18.52 16.77 5.15
CA ALA A 141 -18.54 18.11 4.55
C ALA A 141 -19.95 18.52 4.05
N THR A 142 -20.77 17.56 3.61
CA THR A 142 -22.04 17.85 2.92
C THR A 142 -23.29 17.43 3.68
N GLY A 143 -23.16 16.54 4.68
CA GLY A 143 -24.26 15.88 5.36
C GLY A 143 -25.07 14.92 4.47
N ASN A 144 -24.62 14.65 3.23
CA ASN A 144 -25.38 13.93 2.21
C ASN A 144 -24.72 12.59 1.83
N LEU A 145 -25.40 11.47 2.14
CA LEU A 145 -24.92 10.13 1.81
C LEU A 145 -24.85 9.85 0.31
N VAL A 146 -25.71 10.44 -0.50
CA VAL A 146 -25.66 10.24 -1.96
C VAL A 146 -24.36 10.79 -2.53
N PHE A 147 -23.99 12.02 -2.11
CA PHE A 147 -22.69 12.58 -2.54
C PHE A 147 -21.52 11.79 -1.99
N ALA A 148 -21.61 11.25 -0.79
CA ALA A 148 -20.60 10.39 -0.20
C ALA A 148 -20.36 9.13 -1.05
N PHE A 149 -21.41 8.39 -1.40
CA PHE A 149 -21.30 7.19 -2.25
C PHE A 149 -20.89 7.53 -3.69
N LEU A 150 -21.31 8.65 -4.24
CA LEU A 150 -20.81 9.12 -5.54
C LEU A 150 -19.31 9.40 -5.50
N GLY A 151 -18.82 10.02 -4.44
CA GLY A 151 -17.38 10.25 -4.26
C GLY A 151 -16.59 8.94 -4.11
N SER A 152 -17.11 7.99 -3.33
CA SER A 152 -16.54 6.65 -3.22
C SER A 152 -16.50 5.93 -4.58
N ALA A 153 -17.58 6.03 -5.36
CA ALA A 153 -17.66 5.44 -6.69
C ALA A 153 -16.67 6.07 -7.67
N LEU A 154 -16.54 7.39 -7.68
CA LEU A 154 -15.56 8.10 -8.52
C LEU A 154 -14.12 7.71 -8.16
N HIS A 155 -13.81 7.61 -6.87
CA HIS A 155 -12.50 7.14 -6.41
C HIS A 155 -12.22 5.71 -6.87
N PHE A 156 -13.18 4.80 -6.72
CA PHE A 156 -13.08 3.42 -7.20
C PHE A 156 -12.88 3.34 -8.71
N VAL A 157 -13.68 4.09 -9.49
CA VAL A 157 -13.55 4.17 -10.95
C VAL A 157 -12.15 4.66 -11.35
N ALA A 158 -11.63 5.70 -10.67
CA ALA A 158 -10.27 6.17 -10.91
C ALA A 158 -9.24 5.07 -10.65
N ALA A 159 -9.39 4.30 -9.56
CA ALA A 159 -8.48 3.20 -9.22
C ALA A 159 -8.48 2.10 -10.29
N VAL A 160 -9.65 1.64 -10.76
CA VAL A 160 -9.72 0.57 -11.77
C VAL A 160 -9.27 1.05 -13.15
N VAL A 161 -9.53 2.32 -13.51
CA VAL A 161 -9.01 2.91 -14.76
C VAL A 161 -7.49 2.97 -14.75
N MET A 162 -6.87 3.34 -13.62
CA MET A 162 -5.41 3.32 -13.48
C MET A 162 -4.86 1.89 -13.51
N ALA A 163 -5.54 0.95 -12.86
CA ALA A 163 -5.19 -0.46 -12.88
C ALA A 163 -5.20 -1.03 -14.30
N ASP A 164 -6.25 -0.78 -15.07
CA ASP A 164 -6.36 -1.21 -16.47
C ASP A 164 -5.26 -0.63 -17.36
N ARG A 165 -4.95 0.67 -17.18
CA ARG A 165 -3.91 1.36 -17.97
C ARG A 165 -2.50 0.88 -17.66
N THR A 166 -2.24 0.47 -16.43
CA THR A 166 -0.93 0.02 -15.98
C THR A 166 -0.77 -1.49 -15.96
N ALA A 167 -1.84 -2.26 -16.18
CA ALA A 167 -1.87 -3.72 -16.08
C ALA A 167 -0.72 -4.39 -16.85
N LYS A 168 -0.48 -4.01 -18.11
CA LYS A 168 0.59 -4.59 -18.93
C LYS A 168 1.96 -4.41 -18.26
N ARG A 169 2.26 -3.20 -17.77
CA ARG A 169 3.53 -2.91 -17.11
C ARG A 169 3.67 -3.61 -15.76
N VAL A 170 2.58 -3.69 -15.00
CA VAL A 170 2.53 -4.45 -13.76
C VAL A 170 2.85 -5.93 -14.02
N GLN A 171 2.22 -6.54 -15.02
CA GLN A 171 2.45 -7.94 -15.40
C GLN A 171 3.90 -8.19 -15.84
N GLU A 172 4.48 -7.28 -16.63
CA GLU A 172 5.87 -7.36 -17.07
C GLU A 172 6.86 -7.29 -15.89
N VAL A 173 6.62 -6.38 -14.94
CA VAL A 173 7.51 -6.17 -13.77
C VAL A 173 7.36 -7.28 -12.75
N MET A 174 6.11 -7.71 -12.48
CA MET A 174 5.81 -8.75 -11.48
C MET A 174 6.03 -10.17 -12.02
N GLY A 175 6.08 -10.35 -13.34
CA GLY A 175 6.17 -11.67 -13.97
C GLY A 175 4.88 -12.50 -13.83
N ILE A 176 3.74 -11.89 -13.51
CA ILE A 176 2.46 -12.57 -13.27
C ILE A 176 1.44 -12.13 -14.32
N PRO A 177 1.04 -13.03 -15.24
CA PRO A 177 0.03 -12.72 -16.23
C PRO A 177 -1.35 -12.46 -15.61
N GLY A 178 -2.11 -11.52 -16.19
CA GLY A 178 -3.49 -11.24 -15.78
C GLY A 178 -3.65 -10.41 -14.50
N ILE A 179 -2.56 -10.01 -13.84
CA ILE A 179 -2.62 -9.18 -12.64
C ILE A 179 -2.76 -7.69 -12.99
N SER A 180 -3.51 -6.97 -12.15
CA SER A 180 -3.58 -5.51 -12.12
C SER A 180 -3.67 -5.04 -10.67
N ILE A 181 -3.37 -3.76 -10.39
CA ILE A 181 -3.35 -3.22 -9.01
C ILE A 181 -4.37 -2.08 -8.88
N PRO A 182 -5.64 -2.39 -8.56
CA PRO A 182 -6.71 -1.41 -8.36
C PRO A 182 -6.69 -0.82 -6.93
N GLN A 183 -5.59 -0.20 -6.54
CA GLN A 183 -5.42 0.35 -5.20
C GLN A 183 -5.78 1.84 -5.20
N GLY A 184 -6.63 2.28 -4.26
CA GLY A 184 -7.20 3.62 -4.25
C GLY A 184 -6.16 4.75 -4.29
N TYR A 185 -5.14 4.71 -3.44
CA TYR A 185 -4.10 5.76 -3.44
C TYR A 185 -3.13 5.68 -4.62
N ALA A 186 -2.94 4.50 -5.22
CA ALA A 186 -2.16 4.38 -6.45
C ALA A 186 -2.81 5.15 -7.61
N ALA A 187 -4.13 5.35 -7.60
CA ALA A 187 -4.83 6.18 -8.57
C ALA A 187 -4.34 7.64 -8.59
N ALA A 188 -3.90 8.16 -7.45
CA ALA A 188 -3.33 9.49 -7.35
C ALA A 188 -1.85 9.54 -7.78
N THR A 189 -1.05 8.52 -7.47
CA THR A 189 0.40 8.51 -7.71
C THR A 189 0.79 8.09 -9.13
N VAL A 190 0.05 7.17 -9.75
CA VAL A 190 0.34 6.66 -11.10
C VAL A 190 0.38 7.75 -12.18
N PRO A 191 -0.55 8.72 -12.24
CA PRO A 191 -0.48 9.79 -13.23
C PRO A 191 0.80 10.62 -13.12
N HIS A 192 1.24 10.93 -11.88
CA HIS A 192 2.48 11.66 -11.64
C HIS A 192 3.71 10.86 -12.09
N SER A 193 3.76 9.58 -11.78
CA SER A 193 4.84 8.69 -12.23
C SER A 193 4.90 8.59 -13.75
N CYS A 194 3.76 8.50 -14.44
CA CYS A 194 3.70 8.51 -15.89
C CYS A 194 4.16 9.85 -16.49
N LEU A 195 3.84 10.98 -15.83
CA LEU A 195 4.30 12.30 -16.25
C LEU A 195 5.82 12.41 -16.14
N VAL A 196 6.37 12.03 -14.98
CA VAL A 196 7.82 12.01 -14.72
C VAL A 196 8.52 11.14 -15.76
N GLU A 197 8.02 9.93 -16.03
CA GLU A 197 8.58 9.06 -17.07
C GLU A 197 8.58 9.71 -18.45
N LYS A 198 7.51 10.39 -18.85
CA LYS A 198 7.45 11.11 -20.12
C LYS A 198 8.50 12.23 -20.19
N VAL A 199 8.66 12.99 -19.11
CA VAL A 199 9.65 14.05 -19.01
C VAL A 199 11.07 13.48 -19.15
N PHE A 200 11.39 12.44 -18.39
CA PHE A 200 12.70 11.75 -18.50
C PHE A 200 12.94 11.19 -19.90
N ASN A 201 11.94 10.56 -20.52
CA ASN A 201 12.06 10.02 -21.87
C ASN A 201 12.21 11.13 -22.92
N PHE A 202 11.64 12.31 -22.72
CA PHE A 202 11.84 13.46 -23.60
C PHE A 202 13.30 13.94 -23.58
N PHE A 203 13.89 14.05 -22.38
CA PHE A 203 15.32 14.44 -22.24
C PHE A 203 16.28 13.30 -22.61
N SER A 204 15.88 12.04 -22.47
CA SER A 204 16.70 10.85 -22.76
C SER A 204 16.63 10.38 -24.21
N LYS A 205 16.03 11.13 -25.13
CA LYS A 205 15.84 10.75 -26.56
C LYS A 205 17.12 10.58 -27.37
N ASN A 206 18.29 10.85 -26.79
CA ASN A 206 19.57 10.65 -27.45
C ASN A 206 19.94 9.13 -27.43
N LYS A 207 19.66 8.40 -28.52
CA LYS A 207 19.88 6.94 -28.65
C LYS A 207 21.29 6.47 -28.30
N ASN A 208 22.29 7.35 -28.33
CA ASN A 208 23.68 7.06 -27.96
C ASN A 208 23.87 6.98 -26.43
N VAL A 209 23.02 7.66 -25.65
CA VAL A 209 23.04 7.60 -24.17
C VAL A 209 22.54 6.24 -23.69
N GLN A 210 21.52 5.65 -24.31
CA GLN A 210 20.95 4.37 -23.89
C GLN A 210 21.90 3.17 -24.06
N LYS A 211 22.78 3.17 -25.05
CA LYS A 211 23.81 2.13 -25.21
C LYS A 211 24.96 2.33 -24.22
N ALA A 212 25.45 3.56 -24.08
CA ALA A 212 26.50 3.89 -23.12
C ALA A 212 26.05 3.68 -21.67
N ASP A 213 24.77 3.97 -21.35
CA ASP A 213 24.21 3.73 -20.02
C ASP A 213 24.04 2.25 -19.71
N LYS A 214 23.67 1.40 -20.67
CA LYS A 214 23.59 -0.06 -20.45
C LYS A 214 24.95 -0.67 -20.15
N GLU A 215 26.00 -0.27 -20.84
CA GLU A 215 27.38 -0.73 -20.56
C GLU A 215 27.92 -0.17 -19.24
N LYS A 216 27.69 1.13 -18.95
CA LYS A 216 28.05 1.71 -17.65
C LYS A 216 27.27 1.08 -16.51
N VAL A 217 25.96 0.92 -16.64
CA VAL A 217 25.09 0.26 -15.63
C VAL A 217 25.51 -1.21 -15.42
N SER A 218 25.94 -1.92 -16.47
CA SER A 218 26.51 -3.28 -16.32
C SER A 218 27.80 -3.25 -15.50
N ARG A 219 28.76 -2.39 -15.83
CA ARG A 219 30.00 -2.23 -15.06
C ARG A 219 29.78 -1.78 -13.62
N PHE A 220 28.80 -0.90 -13.39
CA PHE A 220 28.39 -0.49 -12.03
C PHE A 220 27.77 -1.66 -11.25
N LYS A 221 26.95 -2.50 -11.89
CA LYS A 221 26.34 -3.68 -11.25
C LYS A 221 27.36 -4.75 -10.86
N ASP A 222 28.52 -4.82 -11.52
CA ASP A 222 29.55 -5.81 -11.25
C ASP A 222 30.58 -5.34 -10.20
N ASN A 223 30.54 -4.08 -9.78
CA ASN A 223 31.43 -3.54 -8.76
C ASN A 223 30.92 -3.90 -7.35
N GLU A 224 31.71 -4.67 -6.62
CA GLU A 224 31.40 -5.13 -5.25
C GLU A 224 31.11 -3.98 -4.27
N VAL A 225 31.85 -2.86 -4.38
CA VAL A 225 31.63 -1.67 -3.52
C VAL A 225 30.27 -1.05 -3.81
N ILE A 226 29.88 -0.95 -5.08
CA ILE A 226 28.58 -0.41 -5.46
C ILE A 226 27.45 -1.35 -5.02
N LYS A 227 27.60 -2.65 -5.18
CA LYS A 227 26.66 -3.65 -4.68
C LYS A 227 26.44 -3.47 -3.17
N THR A 228 27.53 -3.30 -2.43
CA THR A 228 27.44 -3.09 -0.98
C THR A 228 26.74 -1.79 -0.63
N ILE A 229 27.12 -0.66 -1.23
CA ILE A 229 26.52 0.66 -0.93
C ILE A 229 25.04 0.73 -1.35
N THR A 230 24.67 0.02 -2.42
CA THR A 230 23.28 -0.04 -2.91
C THR A 230 22.44 -1.15 -2.26
N ASP A 231 23.04 -1.98 -1.42
CA ASP A 231 22.29 -2.98 -0.65
C ASP A 231 21.32 -2.28 0.33
N PRO A 232 20.05 -2.67 0.34
CA PRO A 232 19.05 -2.08 1.23
C PRO A 232 19.47 -2.02 2.71
N ILE A 233 20.23 -3.02 3.19
CA ILE A 233 20.73 -3.06 4.56
C ILE A 233 21.65 -1.87 4.84
N PHE A 234 22.61 -1.61 3.95
CA PHE A 234 23.56 -0.51 4.12
C PHE A 234 22.91 0.86 3.91
N ILE A 235 21.97 0.95 2.97
CA ILE A 235 21.17 2.18 2.79
C ILE A 235 20.39 2.49 4.07
N GLY A 236 19.69 1.51 4.64
CA GLY A 236 18.95 1.68 5.89
C GLY A 236 19.85 2.10 7.04
N LEU A 237 21.00 1.43 7.19
CA LEU A 237 22.00 1.74 8.24
C LEU A 237 22.48 3.20 8.11
N PHE A 238 22.91 3.58 6.91
CA PHE A 238 23.47 4.92 6.67
C PHE A 238 22.42 6.01 6.87
N VAL A 239 21.27 5.89 6.21
CA VAL A 239 20.21 6.90 6.27
C VAL A 239 19.66 7.04 7.69
N GLY A 240 19.35 5.93 8.37
CA GLY A 240 18.85 5.96 9.74
C GLY A 240 19.84 6.56 10.72
N THR A 241 21.12 6.18 10.62
CA THR A 241 22.19 6.72 11.48
C THR A 241 22.39 8.22 11.27
N VAL A 242 22.44 8.66 10.00
CA VAL A 242 22.65 10.08 9.64
C VAL A 242 21.48 10.94 10.13
N ILE A 243 20.25 10.52 9.90
CA ILE A 243 19.07 11.27 10.37
C ILE A 243 19.07 11.39 11.88
N ALA A 244 19.36 10.32 12.61
CA ALA A 244 19.43 10.34 14.08
C ALA A 244 20.53 11.25 14.61
N PHE A 245 21.70 11.31 13.96
CA PHE A 245 22.75 12.28 14.30
C PHE A 245 22.30 13.72 14.06
N ILE A 246 21.60 14.00 12.96
CA ILE A 246 21.11 15.36 12.65
C ILE A 246 20.19 15.88 13.76
N VAL A 247 19.37 15.02 14.35
CA VAL A 247 18.47 15.39 15.47
C VAL A 247 19.10 15.29 16.86
N GLY A 248 20.43 15.06 16.95
CA GLY A 248 21.18 15.15 18.18
C GLY A 248 21.27 13.85 19.00
N TYR A 249 20.97 12.69 18.44
CA TYR A 249 21.20 11.41 19.11
C TYR A 249 22.70 11.17 19.32
N ASP A 250 23.05 10.52 20.43
CA ASP A 250 24.39 10.01 20.63
C ASP A 250 24.72 8.87 19.64
N TRP A 251 25.99 8.48 19.59
CA TRP A 251 26.42 7.48 18.60
C TRP A 251 25.72 6.13 18.77
N LYS A 252 25.37 5.72 20.00
CA LYS A 252 24.66 4.45 20.26
C LYS A 252 23.21 4.53 19.79
N GLY A 253 22.53 5.61 20.13
CA GLY A 253 21.16 5.86 19.69
C GLY A 253 21.08 5.94 18.17
N ALA A 254 22.00 6.68 17.53
CA ALA A 254 22.03 6.82 16.08
C ALA A 254 22.27 5.48 15.35
N LEU A 255 23.19 4.64 15.85
CA LEU A 255 23.40 3.30 15.30
C LEU A 255 22.19 2.40 15.50
N ASN A 256 21.50 2.49 16.65
CA ASN A 256 20.29 1.71 16.90
C ASN A 256 19.18 2.04 15.90
N VAL A 257 18.97 3.33 15.62
CA VAL A 257 18.05 3.79 14.57
C VAL A 257 18.48 3.26 13.19
N GLY A 258 19.77 3.35 12.86
CA GLY A 258 20.31 2.82 11.62
C GLY A 258 20.08 1.32 11.44
N ILE A 259 20.30 0.53 12.49
CA ILE A 259 20.04 -0.92 12.48
C ILE A 259 18.54 -1.20 12.33
N SER A 260 17.68 -0.43 12.97
CA SER A 260 16.23 -0.57 12.86
C SER A 260 15.74 -0.28 11.42
N MET A 261 16.30 0.75 10.78
CA MET A 261 16.03 1.06 9.38
C MET A 261 16.56 -0.02 8.42
N SER A 262 17.73 -0.60 8.72
CA SER A 262 18.27 -1.76 7.98
C SER A 262 17.34 -2.96 8.09
N ALA A 263 16.84 -3.24 9.30
CA ALA A 263 15.89 -4.32 9.54
C ALA A 263 14.60 -4.12 8.75
N LEU A 264 14.06 -2.89 8.69
CA LEU A 264 12.93 -2.55 7.83
C LEU A 264 13.20 -2.90 6.38
N MET A 265 14.28 -2.34 5.82
CA MET A 265 14.62 -2.50 4.40
C MET A 265 14.87 -3.97 4.03
N TYR A 266 15.33 -4.78 4.97
CA TYR A 266 15.60 -6.21 4.79
C TYR A 266 14.36 -7.09 4.99
N LEU A 267 13.57 -6.84 6.04
CA LEU A 267 12.46 -7.71 6.44
C LEU A 267 11.17 -7.41 5.68
N LEU A 268 10.87 -6.13 5.39
CA LEU A 268 9.60 -5.76 4.75
C LEU A 268 9.36 -6.46 3.42
N PRO A 269 10.32 -6.53 2.47
CA PRO A 269 10.13 -7.28 1.22
C PRO A 269 9.94 -8.79 1.45
N ARG A 270 10.54 -9.36 2.51
CA ARG A 270 10.38 -10.78 2.86
C ARG A 270 8.99 -11.08 3.41
N MET A 271 8.49 -10.21 4.27
CA MET A 271 7.11 -10.34 4.77
C MET A 271 6.08 -10.14 3.66
N ALA A 272 6.33 -9.19 2.75
CA ALA A 272 5.51 -9.02 1.55
C ALA A 272 5.54 -10.27 0.65
N LYS A 273 6.68 -10.97 0.55
CA LYS A 273 6.77 -12.23 -0.21
C LYS A 273 5.91 -13.33 0.42
N VAL A 274 5.85 -13.43 1.75
CA VAL A 274 4.97 -14.39 2.45
C VAL A 274 3.49 -14.17 2.09
N LEU A 275 3.07 -12.94 1.81
CA LEU A 275 1.70 -12.66 1.34
C LEU A 275 1.40 -13.24 -0.06
N MET A 276 2.43 -13.53 -0.85
CA MET A 276 2.30 -14.01 -2.23
C MET A 276 2.43 -15.53 -2.35
N GLU A 277 2.77 -16.23 -1.27
CA GLU A 277 2.85 -17.71 -1.17
C GLU A 277 1.48 -18.32 -0.86
#